data_494a9f1513a69fc0a9058c68bc5c86bc
#
_entry.id   494a9f1513a69fc0a9058c68bc5c86bc
#
_cell.length_a   1.000
_cell.length_b   1.000
_cell.length_c   1.000
_cell.angle_alpha   90.00
_cell.angle_beta   90.00
_cell.angle_gamma   90.00
#
_symmetry.space_group_name_H-M   'P 1'
#
loop_
_entity.id
_entity.type
_entity.pdbx_description
1 polymer ?
#
loop_
_entity_poly.entity_id
_entity_poly.type
_entity_poly.pdbx_seq_one_letter_code
_entity_poly.pdbx_strand_id
1 'polypeptide(L)'
;MPGKEPIAIVGIGCRFPGGATDPESFWRLLSDGVDAIREIPPDRWNIEAFYDPDPAKPGKTYSRWGGFIADIDKFDCGFFHISPREAAFMDPQQREALETAWEALEDAGDRKSVV
;
A
#
# COMPACT_ATOMS: atom_id res chain seq x y z
N MET A 1 -33.49 15.31 -1.04
CA MET A 1 -33.07 16.57 -1.64
C MET A 1 -33.02 16.45 -3.14
N PRO A 2 -33.81 17.25 -3.83
CA PRO A 2 -33.74 17.27 -5.29
C PRO A 2 -32.34 17.68 -5.74
N GLY A 3 -31.83 17.06 -6.76
CA GLY A 3 -30.50 17.36 -7.33
C GLY A 3 -29.33 16.59 -6.75
N LYS A 4 -29.55 15.73 -5.76
CA LYS A 4 -28.50 14.83 -5.29
C LYS A 4 -28.66 13.47 -5.98
N GLU A 5 -27.67 13.11 -6.79
CA GLU A 5 -27.60 11.80 -7.39
C GLU A 5 -26.88 10.84 -6.45
N PRO A 6 -27.37 9.61 -6.24
CA PRO A 6 -26.62 8.62 -5.49
C PRO A 6 -25.37 8.21 -6.25
N ILE A 7 -24.27 8.05 -5.52
CA ILE A 7 -23.00 7.57 -6.07
C ILE A 7 -22.73 6.21 -5.48
N ALA A 8 -22.52 5.21 -6.33
CA ALA A 8 -22.22 3.85 -5.91
C ALA A 8 -20.71 3.58 -5.99
N ILE A 9 -20.18 2.97 -4.94
CA ILE A 9 -18.84 2.40 -4.98
C ILE A 9 -18.99 0.97 -5.50
N VAL A 10 -18.46 0.70 -6.69
CA VAL A 10 -18.66 -0.58 -7.38
C VAL A 10 -17.41 -1.47 -7.36
N GLY A 11 -16.29 -0.97 -6.92
CA GLY A 11 -15.06 -1.73 -6.79
C GLY A 11 -14.09 -1.06 -5.84
N ILE A 12 -13.26 -1.88 -5.19
CA ILE A 12 -12.26 -1.42 -4.21
C ILE A 12 -10.97 -2.17 -4.46
N GLY A 13 -9.85 -1.43 -4.50
CA GLY A 13 -8.51 -1.99 -4.42
C GLY A 13 -7.81 -1.46 -3.19
N CYS A 14 -7.02 -2.28 -2.53
CA CYS A 14 -6.31 -1.86 -1.33
C CYS A 14 -4.99 -2.58 -1.12
N ARG A 15 -4.08 -1.90 -0.44
CA ARG A 15 -2.83 -2.43 0.09
C ARG A 15 -2.63 -1.82 1.46
N PHE A 16 -2.89 -2.59 2.50
CA PHE A 16 -2.71 -2.14 3.88
C PHE A 16 -1.81 -3.08 4.66
N PRO A 17 -1.17 -2.60 5.73
CA PRO A 17 -0.41 -3.48 6.61
C PRO A 17 -1.25 -4.64 7.16
N GLY A 18 -0.59 -5.76 7.47
CA GLY A 18 -1.27 -6.94 8.01
C GLY A 18 -1.77 -7.91 6.95
N GLY A 19 -1.26 -7.80 5.72
CA GLY A 19 -1.65 -8.70 4.64
C GLY A 19 -2.99 -8.40 4.01
N ALA A 20 -3.51 -7.20 4.22
CA ALA A 20 -4.78 -6.75 3.63
C ALA A 20 -4.53 -6.28 2.19
N THR A 21 -4.61 -7.19 1.24
CA THR A 21 -4.35 -6.96 -0.18
C THR A 21 -5.60 -6.93 -1.05
N ASP A 22 -6.75 -7.19 -0.47
CA ASP A 22 -8.05 -7.12 -1.13
C ASP A 22 -9.15 -6.76 -0.11
N PRO A 23 -10.36 -6.42 -0.56
CA PRO A 23 -11.44 -6.05 0.36
C PRO A 23 -11.78 -7.13 1.39
N GLU A 24 -11.73 -8.40 1.00
CA GLU A 24 -12.05 -9.52 1.90
C GLU A 24 -11.02 -9.65 3.03
N SER A 25 -9.74 -9.65 2.70
CA SER A 25 -8.68 -9.72 3.71
C SER A 25 -8.65 -8.49 4.60
N PHE A 26 -8.96 -7.32 4.04
CA PHE A 26 -9.09 -6.10 4.82
C PHE A 26 -10.24 -6.18 5.83
N TRP A 27 -11.40 -6.69 5.38
CA TRP A 27 -12.53 -6.88 6.28
C TRP A 27 -12.22 -7.86 7.42
N ARG A 28 -11.55 -8.97 7.11
CA ARG A 28 -11.14 -9.93 8.15
C ARG A 28 -10.20 -9.30 9.17
N LEU A 29 -9.24 -8.50 8.72
CA LEU A 29 -8.32 -7.78 9.58
C LEU A 29 -9.06 -6.84 10.53
N LEU A 30 -10.05 -6.10 10.02
CA LEU A 30 -10.86 -5.20 10.83
C LEU A 30 -11.78 -5.95 11.80
N SER A 31 -12.46 -6.99 11.32
CA SER A 31 -13.41 -7.75 12.16
C SER A 31 -12.69 -8.56 13.25
N ASP A 32 -11.48 -9.02 12.99
CA ASP A 32 -10.68 -9.75 13.97
C ASP A 32 -9.92 -8.81 14.94
N GLY A 33 -10.00 -7.50 14.74
CA GLY A 33 -9.35 -6.52 15.60
C GLY A 33 -7.83 -6.59 15.59
N VAL A 34 -7.24 -6.93 14.44
CA VAL A 34 -5.78 -7.11 14.33
C VAL A 34 -5.07 -5.77 14.34
N ASP A 35 -4.09 -5.63 15.22
CA ASP A 35 -3.13 -4.52 15.19
C ASP A 35 -1.96 -4.91 14.28
N ALA A 36 -1.88 -4.28 13.12
CA ALA A 36 -0.87 -4.57 12.11
C ALA A 36 0.41 -3.72 12.25
N ILE A 37 0.50 -2.91 13.30
CA ILE A 37 1.72 -2.17 13.59
C ILE A 37 2.77 -3.15 14.10
N ARG A 38 3.95 -3.09 13.52
CA ARG A 38 5.06 -3.97 13.90
C ARG A 38 6.38 -3.21 13.88
N GLU A 39 7.40 -3.84 14.38
CA GLU A 39 8.76 -3.31 14.34
C GLU A 39 9.24 -3.19 12.90
N ILE A 40 10.08 -2.19 12.63
CA ILE A 40 10.62 -1.94 11.30
C ILE A 40 11.36 -3.19 10.81
N PRO A 41 10.97 -3.79 9.66
CA PRO A 41 11.61 -5.00 9.15
C PRO A 41 13.07 -4.75 8.75
N PRO A 42 13.95 -5.75 8.92
CA PRO A 42 15.39 -5.60 8.57
C PRO A 42 15.63 -5.29 7.10
N ASP A 43 14.73 -5.70 6.21
CA ASP A 43 14.83 -5.44 4.77
C ASP A 43 14.48 -3.99 4.39
N ARG A 44 13.92 -3.23 5.33
CA ARG A 44 13.63 -1.81 5.14
C ARG A 44 14.75 -0.93 5.66
N TRP A 45 15.06 -1.08 6.94
CA TRP A 45 16.12 -0.35 7.62
C TRP A 45 16.85 -1.28 8.58
N ASN A 46 18.13 -0.96 8.81
CA ASN A 46 18.80 -1.45 10.00
C ASN A 46 18.40 -0.55 11.18
N ILE A 47 17.29 -0.85 11.83
CA ILE A 47 16.73 0.00 12.88
C ILE A 47 17.68 0.14 14.07
N GLU A 48 18.47 -0.86 14.36
CA GLU A 48 19.43 -0.80 15.49
C GLU A 48 20.49 0.27 15.28
N ALA A 49 20.82 0.59 14.02
CA ALA A 49 21.76 1.67 13.69
C ALA A 49 21.14 3.06 13.81
N PHE A 50 19.82 3.18 13.74
CA PHE A 50 19.12 4.46 13.67
C PHE A 50 18.24 4.75 14.90
N TYR A 51 17.99 3.77 15.74
CA TYR A 51 17.10 3.93 16.88
C TYR A 51 17.82 4.51 18.10
N ASP A 52 17.16 5.47 18.73
CA ASP A 52 17.54 5.98 20.06
C ASP A 52 16.26 6.45 20.74
N PRO A 53 16.00 6.04 21.99
CA PRO A 53 14.79 6.47 22.71
C PRO A 53 14.74 7.96 23.04
N ASP A 54 15.89 8.64 22.98
CA ASP A 54 15.96 10.09 23.20
C ASP A 54 15.55 10.84 21.92
N PRO A 55 14.39 11.55 21.93
CA PRO A 55 13.93 12.26 20.74
C PRO A 55 14.83 13.44 20.33
N ALA A 56 15.70 13.89 21.20
CA ALA A 56 16.62 14.99 20.92
C ALA A 56 17.93 14.52 20.26
N LYS A 57 18.17 13.22 20.15
CA LYS A 57 19.39 12.68 19.58
C LYS A 57 19.46 12.94 18.08
N PRO A 58 20.45 13.70 17.56
CA PRO A 58 20.52 14.00 16.13
C PRO A 58 20.85 12.75 15.31
N GLY A 59 20.26 12.65 14.10
CA GLY A 59 20.51 11.55 13.18
C GLY A 59 19.87 10.22 13.61
N LYS A 60 19.00 10.23 14.62
CA LYS A 60 18.34 9.03 15.13
C LYS A 60 16.83 9.18 15.07
N THR A 61 16.14 8.05 15.14
CA THR A 61 14.69 7.99 15.33
C THR A 61 14.35 7.39 16.68
N TYR A 62 13.37 7.93 17.36
CA TYR A 62 12.87 7.37 18.62
C TYR A 62 11.70 6.41 18.42
N SER A 63 11.26 6.22 17.18
CA SER A 63 10.24 5.25 16.82
C SER A 63 10.87 4.07 16.08
N ARG A 64 10.48 2.87 16.46
CA ARG A 64 10.88 1.64 15.77
C ARG A 64 9.67 0.83 15.26
N TRP A 65 8.49 1.41 15.32
CA TRP A 65 7.23 0.76 14.95
C TRP A 65 6.57 1.46 13.77
N GLY A 66 5.88 0.69 12.94
CA GLY A 66 5.13 1.26 11.83
C GLY A 66 4.24 0.23 11.15
N GLY A 67 3.45 0.71 10.22
CA GLY A 67 2.66 -0.14 9.33
C GLY A 67 3.43 -0.38 8.03
N PHE A 68 3.65 -1.64 7.68
CA PHE A 68 4.45 -2.00 6.51
C PHE A 68 3.66 -2.90 5.58
N ILE A 69 3.74 -2.61 4.29
CA ILE A 69 3.21 -3.48 3.23
C ILE A 69 4.36 -4.23 2.58
N ALA A 70 4.07 -5.44 2.11
CA ALA A 70 5.06 -6.30 1.48
C ALA A 70 5.29 -5.91 0.02
N ASP A 71 6.44 -6.35 -0.52
CA ASP A 71 6.72 -6.34 -1.95
C ASP A 71 6.67 -4.96 -2.62
N ILE A 72 7.02 -3.90 -1.90
CA ILE A 72 7.05 -2.55 -2.45
C ILE A 72 8.13 -2.35 -3.52
N ASP A 73 9.09 -3.26 -3.58
CA ASP A 73 10.17 -3.30 -4.57
C ASP A 73 9.79 -4.05 -5.84
N LYS A 74 8.60 -4.65 -5.89
CA LYS A 74 8.14 -5.44 -7.02
C LYS A 74 7.09 -4.68 -7.83
N PHE A 75 7.23 -4.76 -9.15
CA PHE A 75 6.32 -4.07 -10.05
C PHE A 75 6.42 -4.68 -11.44
N ASP A 76 5.30 -5.01 -12.03
CA ASP A 76 5.25 -5.49 -13.42
C ASP A 76 5.21 -4.30 -14.37
N CYS A 77 6.38 -3.77 -14.69
CA CYS A 77 6.49 -2.61 -15.56
C CYS A 77 6.01 -2.91 -16.98
N GLY A 78 6.18 -4.13 -17.47
CA GLY A 78 5.70 -4.54 -18.79
C GLY A 78 4.18 -4.47 -18.90
N PHE A 79 3.48 -4.87 -17.85
CA PHE A 79 2.01 -4.81 -17.80
C PHE A 79 1.50 -3.36 -17.92
N PHE A 80 2.18 -2.42 -17.29
CA PHE A 80 1.81 -1.00 -17.30
C PHE A 80 2.46 -0.19 -18.43
N HIS A 81 3.18 -0.85 -19.34
CA HIS A 81 3.89 -0.20 -20.44
C HIS A 81 4.90 0.86 -20.00
N ILE A 82 5.56 0.61 -18.88
CA ILE A 82 6.61 1.45 -18.33
C ILE A 82 7.93 0.71 -18.51
N SER A 83 8.98 1.42 -18.96
CA SER A 83 10.29 0.78 -19.11
C SER A 83 10.86 0.37 -17.74
N PRO A 84 11.65 -0.71 -17.67
CA PRO A 84 12.30 -1.09 -16.41
C PRO A 84 13.16 0.03 -15.80
N ARG A 85 13.80 0.81 -16.66
CA ARG A 85 14.63 1.94 -16.22
C ARG A 85 13.79 3.03 -15.56
N GLU A 86 12.66 3.38 -16.14
CA GLU A 86 11.74 4.34 -15.57
C GLU A 86 11.11 3.83 -14.27
N ALA A 87 10.68 2.56 -14.28
CA ALA A 87 10.09 1.92 -13.11
C ALA A 87 11.03 1.93 -11.89
N ALA A 88 12.34 1.77 -12.12
CA ALA A 88 13.33 1.77 -11.06
C ALA A 88 13.45 3.14 -10.36
N PHE A 89 13.12 4.22 -11.05
CA PHE A 89 13.12 5.58 -10.49
C PHE A 89 11.76 6.04 -9.98
N MET A 90 10.72 5.24 -10.17
CA MET A 90 9.39 5.58 -9.63
C MET A 90 9.37 5.36 -8.12
N ASP A 91 8.73 6.29 -7.43
CA ASP A 91 8.45 6.12 -6.00
C ASP A 91 7.52 4.91 -5.80
N PRO A 92 7.75 4.09 -4.76
CA PRO A 92 6.85 2.97 -4.48
C PRO A 92 5.38 3.34 -4.39
N GLN A 93 5.05 4.54 -3.89
CA GLN A 93 3.68 5.04 -3.83
C GLN A 93 3.03 5.11 -5.21
N GLN A 94 3.77 5.54 -6.23
CA GLN A 94 3.27 5.61 -7.60
C GLN A 94 3.00 4.23 -8.18
N ARG A 95 3.90 3.28 -7.93
CA ARG A 95 3.74 1.90 -8.39
C ARG A 95 2.53 1.23 -7.71
N GLU A 96 2.44 1.36 -6.41
CA GLU A 96 1.32 0.81 -5.63
C GLU A 96 -0.02 1.45 -6.04
N ALA A 97 -0.04 2.73 -6.34
CA ALA A 97 -1.24 3.41 -6.80
C ALA A 97 -1.73 2.87 -8.15
N LEU A 98 -0.82 2.57 -9.08
CA LEU A 98 -1.17 1.96 -10.35
C LEU A 98 -1.76 0.56 -10.16
N GLU A 99 -1.14 -0.26 -9.36
CA GLU A 99 -1.61 -1.62 -9.09
C GLU A 99 -2.97 -1.64 -8.40
N THR A 100 -3.14 -0.80 -7.38
CA THR A 100 -4.41 -0.71 -6.65
C THR A 100 -5.53 -0.15 -7.50
N ALA A 101 -5.25 0.82 -8.35
CA ALA A 101 -6.24 1.34 -9.29
C ALA A 101 -6.71 0.26 -10.26
N TRP A 102 -5.77 -0.52 -10.81
CA TRP A 102 -6.10 -1.65 -11.68
C TRP A 102 -6.98 -2.68 -10.96
N GLU A 103 -6.59 -3.05 -9.76
CA GLU A 103 -7.33 -4.03 -8.96
C GLU A 103 -8.74 -3.54 -8.60
N ALA A 104 -8.91 -2.25 -8.34
CA ALA A 104 -10.23 -1.67 -8.10
C ALA A 104 -11.12 -1.81 -9.35
N LEU A 105 -10.57 -1.60 -10.53
CA LEU A 105 -11.30 -1.79 -11.78
C LEU A 105 -11.64 -3.25 -12.03
N GLU A 106 -10.73 -4.16 -11.74
CA GLU A 106 -11.01 -5.60 -11.83
C GLU A 106 -12.10 -6.03 -10.84
N ASP A 107 -12.06 -5.52 -9.63
CA ASP A 107 -13.06 -5.80 -8.60
C ASP A 107 -14.45 -5.31 -9.02
N ALA A 108 -14.52 -4.20 -9.71
CA ALA A 108 -15.76 -3.69 -10.28
C ALA A 108 -16.30 -4.57 -11.43
N GLY A 109 -15.49 -5.45 -11.99
CA GLY A 109 -15.86 -6.29 -13.12
C GLY A 109 -15.92 -5.58 -14.45
N ASP A 110 -15.50 -4.32 -14.52
CA ASP A 110 -15.54 -3.50 -15.73
C ASP A 110 -14.22 -3.52 -16.47
N ARG A 111 -13.90 -4.65 -17.09
CA ARG A 111 -12.67 -4.81 -17.84
C ARG A 111 -12.65 -4.03 -19.15
N LYS A 112 -13.81 -3.64 -19.65
CA LYS A 112 -13.93 -2.95 -20.95
C LYS A 112 -13.45 -1.50 -20.87
N SER A 113 -13.55 -0.88 -19.71
CA SER A 113 -13.13 0.50 -19.51
C SER A 113 -11.62 0.66 -19.33
N VAL A 114 -10.88 -0.43 -19.24
CA VAL A 114 -9.41 -0.42 -19.06
C VAL A 114 -8.65 -0.82 -20.35
N VAL A 115 -9.35 -1.06 -21.40
CA VAL A 115 -8.73 -1.44 -22.68
C VAL A 115 -8.44 -0.24 -23.55
#